data_caf9b86d20744ddb56f563c5e3ff3d26
#
_entry.id   caf9b86d20744ddb56f563c5e3ff3d26
#
_cell.length_a   1.000
_cell.length_b   1.000
_cell.length_c   1.000
_cell.angle_alpha   90.00
_cell.angle_beta   90.00
_cell.angle_gamma   90.00
#
_symmetry.space_group_name_H-M   'P 1'
#
loop_
_entity.id
_entity.type
_entity.pdbx_description
1 polymer ?
#
loop_
_entity_poly.entity_id
_entity_poly.type
_entity_poly.pdbx_seq_one_letter_code
_entity_poly.pdbx_strand_id
1 'polypeptide(L)'
;MVIAYLYGELLNLYGNDGNVRMLVQKLTELGVEAEVRFVSVEDVPDFSQYDIVYMGSGTESNQRIAIEALRPYREEINDAIEEGRVFLITGNSIDIFGEKLDGCGKAADVDGLGIFGYHSEYVQRIRKMYRRDDTFLEKPVLGFLNHNYKLVNNDSPLFGSDDVRINNFFGTYLEGPVLIRNPHFLRYILSLPNSGLSLFTSL
;
A
#
# COMPACT_ATOMS: atom_id res chain seq x y z
N MET A 1 16.55 7.10 6.84
CA MET A 1 15.46 6.58 5.98
C MET A 1 14.22 7.42 6.19
N VAL A 2 13.59 7.86 5.11
CA VAL A 2 12.37 8.71 5.17
C VAL A 2 11.15 7.86 4.80
N ILE A 3 10.20 7.77 5.73
CA ILE A 3 8.92 7.07 5.54
C ILE A 3 7.82 8.12 5.41
N ALA A 4 7.20 8.25 4.25
CA ALA A 4 6.01 9.06 4.08
C ALA A 4 4.77 8.28 4.51
N TYR A 5 4.00 8.81 5.45
CA TYR A 5 2.66 8.31 5.78
C TYR A 5 1.63 9.24 5.15
N LEU A 6 1.11 8.82 4.00
CA LEU A 6 0.16 9.62 3.24
C LEU A 6 -1.24 9.54 3.84
N TYR A 7 -1.79 10.72 4.12
CA TYR A 7 -3.20 10.92 4.49
C TYR A 7 -3.67 10.08 5.67
N GLY A 8 -2.78 9.90 6.66
CA GLY A 8 -3.07 9.10 7.85
C GLY A 8 -4.29 9.58 8.65
N GLU A 9 -4.65 10.83 8.54
CA GLU A 9 -5.87 11.42 9.10
C GLU A 9 -7.16 10.91 8.44
N LEU A 10 -7.09 10.49 7.17
CA LEU A 10 -8.21 9.94 6.38
C LEU A 10 -8.16 8.42 6.27
N LEU A 11 -6.95 7.85 6.23
CA LEU A 11 -6.68 6.48 5.80
C LEU A 11 -6.05 5.62 6.93
N ASN A 12 -6.70 5.61 8.10
CA ASN A 12 -6.27 4.82 9.28
C ASN A 12 -7.44 4.09 9.95
N LEU A 13 -8.41 3.60 9.15
CA LEU A 13 -9.68 3.08 9.64
C LEU A 13 -9.54 1.86 10.59
N TYR A 14 -8.51 1.02 10.38
CA TYR A 14 -8.30 -0.23 11.11
C TYR A 14 -6.97 -0.26 11.88
N GLY A 15 -6.48 0.91 12.32
CA GLY A 15 -5.19 1.02 13.00
C GLY A 15 -4.01 0.74 12.07
N ASN A 16 -4.13 1.21 10.85
CA ASN A 16 -3.13 1.01 9.79
C ASN A 16 -1.78 1.66 10.12
N ASP A 17 -1.77 2.69 10.99
CA ASP A 17 -0.55 3.32 11.54
C ASP A 17 0.38 2.32 12.23
N GLY A 18 -0.14 1.18 12.67
CA GLY A 18 0.66 0.08 13.19
C GLY A 18 1.70 -0.45 12.20
N ASN A 19 1.50 -0.32 10.88
CA ASN A 19 2.50 -0.67 9.88
C ASN A 19 3.69 0.30 9.92
N VAL A 20 3.44 1.61 10.01
CA VAL A 20 4.50 2.63 10.11
C VAL A 20 5.29 2.46 11.40
N ARG A 21 4.60 2.25 12.52
CA ARG A 21 5.26 1.99 13.82
C ARG A 21 6.16 0.77 13.77
N MET A 22 5.72 -0.29 13.06
CA MET A 22 6.50 -1.53 12.92
C MET A 22 7.73 -1.32 12.05
N LEU A 23 7.63 -0.53 10.97
CA LEU A 23 8.76 -0.12 10.15
C LEU A 23 9.80 0.64 10.99
N VAL A 24 9.37 1.69 11.70
CA VAL A 24 10.26 2.49 12.55
C VAL A 24 10.93 1.64 13.63
N GLN A 25 10.16 0.82 14.33
CA GLN A 25 10.71 -0.07 15.36
C GLN A 25 11.80 -0.98 14.78
N LYS A 26 11.51 -1.61 13.63
CA LYS A 26 12.48 -2.54 13.02
C LYS A 26 13.72 -1.84 12.53
N LEU A 27 13.61 -0.65 11.97
CA LEU A 27 14.75 0.17 11.56
C LEU A 27 15.61 0.56 12.75
N THR A 28 14.98 0.98 13.85
CA THR A 28 15.68 1.30 15.10
C THR A 28 16.45 0.08 15.65
N GLU A 29 15.83 -1.11 15.64
CA GLU A 29 16.50 -2.36 16.04
C GLU A 29 17.72 -2.68 15.16
N LEU A 30 17.72 -2.23 13.91
CA LEU A 30 18.80 -2.39 12.95
C LEU A 30 19.84 -1.26 13.00
N GLY A 31 19.67 -0.29 13.91
CA GLY A 31 20.56 0.87 14.05
C GLY A 31 20.39 1.92 12.93
N VAL A 32 19.26 1.90 12.23
CA VAL A 32 18.97 2.84 11.15
C VAL A 32 18.03 3.93 11.67
N GLU A 33 18.44 5.19 11.51
CA GLU A 33 17.59 6.33 11.83
C GLU A 33 16.44 6.43 10.82
N ALA A 34 15.20 6.52 11.33
CA ALA A 34 13.99 6.63 10.54
C ALA A 34 13.26 7.94 10.86
N GLU A 35 13.00 8.73 9.83
CA GLU A 35 12.13 9.92 9.88
C GLU A 35 10.75 9.54 9.33
N VAL A 36 9.69 9.82 10.08
CA VAL A 36 8.32 9.68 9.57
C VAL A 36 7.77 11.05 9.20
N ARG A 37 7.45 11.23 7.94
CA ARG A 37 6.75 12.42 7.43
C ARG A 37 5.27 12.11 7.27
N PHE A 38 4.47 12.74 8.12
CA PHE A 38 3.01 12.73 7.98
C PHE A 38 2.64 13.74 6.89
N VAL A 39 2.06 13.24 5.80
CA VAL A 39 1.65 14.06 4.65
C VAL A 39 0.13 14.13 4.65
N SER A 40 -0.44 15.31 4.86
CA SER A 40 -1.88 15.57 4.80
C SER A 40 -2.33 15.87 3.36
N VAL A 41 -3.63 15.91 3.13
CA VAL A 41 -4.18 16.24 1.79
C VAL A 41 -3.92 17.70 1.38
N GLU A 42 -3.54 18.57 2.32
CA GLU A 42 -3.20 19.97 2.07
C GLU A 42 -1.70 20.18 1.80
N ASP A 43 -0.88 19.16 2.06
CA ASP A 43 0.56 19.25 1.86
C ASP A 43 0.92 18.99 0.38
N VAL A 44 2.09 19.49 0.00
CA VAL A 44 2.72 19.21 -1.31
C VAL A 44 3.75 18.09 -1.09
N PRO A 45 3.45 16.83 -1.45
CA PRO A 45 4.40 15.75 -1.31
C PRO A 45 5.55 15.88 -2.32
N ASP A 46 6.75 15.48 -1.91
CA ASP A 46 7.91 15.31 -2.78
C ASP A 46 8.32 13.82 -2.78
N PHE A 47 7.81 13.06 -3.74
CA PHE A 47 8.01 11.62 -3.82
C PHE A 47 9.48 11.23 -4.04
N SER A 48 10.33 12.14 -4.53
CA SER A 48 11.76 11.91 -4.69
C SER A 48 12.51 11.79 -3.35
N GLN A 49 11.93 12.33 -2.27
CA GLN A 49 12.54 12.36 -0.93
C GLN A 49 12.15 11.16 -0.05
N TYR A 50 11.24 10.30 -0.51
CA TYR A 50 10.75 9.20 0.30
C TYR A 50 11.41 7.88 -0.08
N ASP A 51 11.91 7.16 0.91
CA ASP A 51 12.42 5.79 0.73
C ASP A 51 11.26 4.78 0.76
N ILE A 52 10.29 5.01 1.65
CA ILE A 52 9.08 4.19 1.77
C ILE A 52 7.86 5.12 1.80
N VAL A 53 6.87 4.82 0.97
CA VAL A 53 5.55 5.46 0.97
C VAL A 53 4.54 4.47 1.53
N TYR A 54 3.85 4.85 2.58
CA TYR A 54 2.79 4.04 3.18
C TYR A 54 1.42 4.73 3.09
N MET A 55 0.41 3.93 2.76
CA MET A 55 -0.99 4.37 2.69
C MET A 55 -1.89 3.27 3.25
N GLY A 56 -2.74 3.63 4.20
CA GLY A 56 -3.69 2.72 4.84
C GLY A 56 -5.06 2.76 4.19
N SER A 57 -6.07 2.19 4.85
CA SER A 57 -7.46 2.17 4.37
C SER A 57 -8.33 3.25 5.03
N GLY A 58 -9.33 3.68 4.31
CA GLY A 58 -10.34 4.64 4.77
C GLY A 58 -11.76 4.27 4.37
N THR A 59 -12.69 5.18 4.62
CA THR A 59 -14.02 5.10 4.05
C THR A 59 -13.97 5.39 2.55
N GLU A 60 -15.00 5.00 1.80
CA GLU A 60 -15.10 5.30 0.36
C GLU A 60 -15.08 6.82 0.10
N SER A 61 -15.61 7.63 1.01
CA SER A 61 -15.55 9.10 0.92
C SER A 61 -14.12 9.61 1.09
N ASN A 62 -13.38 9.08 2.06
CA ASN A 62 -11.99 9.46 2.30
C ASN A 62 -11.08 8.99 1.15
N GLN A 63 -11.34 7.81 0.59
CA GLN A 63 -10.65 7.30 -0.58
C GLN A 63 -10.80 8.25 -1.79
N ARG A 64 -12.00 8.78 -2.03
CA ARG A 64 -12.24 9.79 -3.10
C ARG A 64 -11.46 11.07 -2.86
N ILE A 65 -11.42 11.57 -1.64
CA ILE A 65 -10.60 12.75 -1.28
C ILE A 65 -9.13 12.48 -1.57
N ALA A 66 -8.64 11.30 -1.20
CA ALA A 66 -7.26 10.90 -1.44
C ALA A 66 -6.92 10.79 -2.94
N ILE A 67 -7.84 10.26 -3.77
CA ILE A 67 -7.69 10.23 -5.23
C ILE A 67 -7.48 11.65 -5.78
N GLU A 68 -8.37 12.57 -5.43
CA GLU A 68 -8.30 13.95 -5.94
C GLU A 68 -7.02 14.66 -5.47
N ALA A 69 -6.61 14.45 -4.22
CA ALA A 69 -5.38 15.02 -3.68
C ALA A 69 -4.10 14.46 -4.35
N LEU A 70 -4.10 13.18 -4.74
CA LEU A 70 -2.96 12.55 -5.41
C LEU A 70 -2.92 12.80 -6.93
N ARG A 71 -4.04 13.14 -7.55
CA ARG A 71 -4.14 13.30 -9.01
C ARG A 71 -3.11 14.23 -9.61
N PRO A 72 -2.78 15.40 -9.03
CA PRO A 72 -1.72 16.28 -9.54
C PRO A 72 -0.33 15.64 -9.56
N TYR A 73 -0.08 14.65 -8.70
CA TYR A 73 1.22 14.01 -8.50
C TYR A 73 1.35 12.67 -9.20
N ARG A 74 0.40 12.32 -10.11
CA ARG A 74 0.34 11.02 -10.78
C ARG A 74 1.66 10.64 -11.45
N GLU A 75 2.28 11.57 -12.18
CA GLU A 75 3.53 11.33 -12.89
C GLU A 75 4.69 11.14 -11.91
N GLU A 76 4.81 11.97 -10.88
CA GLU A 76 5.84 11.85 -9.84
C GLU A 76 5.74 10.53 -9.06
N ILE A 77 4.51 10.07 -8.81
CA ILE A 77 4.26 8.76 -8.17
C ILE A 77 4.73 7.63 -9.10
N ASN A 78 4.38 7.71 -10.39
CA ASN A 78 4.81 6.71 -11.35
C ASN A 78 6.34 6.66 -11.46
N ASP A 79 7.01 7.81 -11.57
CA ASP A 79 8.46 7.90 -11.64
C ASP A 79 9.11 7.32 -10.38
N ALA A 80 8.59 7.64 -9.19
CA ALA A 80 9.09 7.08 -7.93
C ALA A 80 8.96 5.55 -7.87
N ILE A 81 7.86 4.99 -8.40
CA ILE A 81 7.68 3.53 -8.50
C ILE A 81 8.67 2.92 -9.50
N GLU A 82 8.90 3.56 -10.64
CA GLU A 82 9.86 3.12 -11.66
C GLU A 82 11.31 3.20 -11.15
N GLU A 83 11.64 4.22 -10.38
CA GLU A 83 12.93 4.34 -9.67
C GLU A 83 13.12 3.31 -8.55
N GLY A 84 12.07 2.53 -8.25
CA GLY A 84 12.10 1.45 -7.27
C GLY A 84 11.91 1.91 -5.83
N ARG A 85 11.35 3.10 -5.58
CA ARG A 85 10.90 3.49 -4.24
C ARG A 85 9.88 2.49 -3.73
N VAL A 86 9.87 2.24 -2.44
CA VAL A 86 8.97 1.26 -1.84
C VAL A 86 7.60 1.89 -1.58
N PHE A 87 6.56 1.29 -2.13
CA PHE A 87 5.16 1.64 -1.84
C PHE A 87 4.49 0.46 -1.13
N LEU A 88 3.99 0.68 0.08
CA LEU A 88 3.16 -0.27 0.81
C LEU A 88 1.76 0.32 0.97
N ILE A 89 0.83 -0.24 0.21
CA ILE A 89 -0.55 0.24 0.13
C ILE A 89 -1.48 -0.85 0.69
N THR A 90 -2.26 -0.54 1.71
CA THR A 90 -3.12 -1.52 2.39
C THR A 90 -4.59 -1.13 2.37
N GLY A 91 -5.46 -2.15 2.40
CA GLY A 91 -6.90 -1.98 2.34
C GLY A 91 -7.39 -1.40 1.01
N ASN A 92 -8.48 -0.65 1.04
CA ASN A 92 -9.08 -0.11 -0.18
C ASN A 92 -8.27 1.00 -0.88
N SER A 93 -7.16 1.45 -0.30
CA SER A 93 -6.27 2.39 -0.99
C SER A 93 -5.57 1.78 -2.21
N ILE A 94 -5.54 0.46 -2.35
CA ILE A 94 -5.05 -0.20 -3.57
C ILE A 94 -5.85 0.22 -4.81
N ASP A 95 -7.15 0.47 -4.66
CA ASP A 95 -8.04 0.86 -5.77
C ASP A 95 -7.65 2.21 -6.40
N ILE A 96 -7.01 3.09 -5.61
CA ILE A 96 -6.62 4.44 -6.03
C ILE A 96 -5.66 4.41 -7.23
N PHE A 97 -4.79 3.39 -7.29
CA PHE A 97 -3.70 3.30 -8.26
C PHE A 97 -4.11 2.66 -9.60
N GLY A 98 -5.27 2.01 -9.64
CA GLY A 98 -5.86 1.47 -10.86
C GLY A 98 -6.48 2.52 -11.76
N GLU A 99 -7.05 2.07 -12.87
CA GLU A 99 -7.73 2.95 -13.83
C GLU A 99 -9.06 3.48 -13.29
N LYS A 100 -9.84 2.61 -12.64
CA LYS A 100 -11.23 2.92 -12.30
C LYS A 100 -11.76 2.09 -11.13
N LEU A 101 -12.65 2.69 -10.34
CA LEU A 101 -13.47 2.02 -9.33
C LEU A 101 -14.93 2.00 -9.80
N ASP A 102 -15.55 0.83 -9.84
CA ASP A 102 -16.97 0.64 -10.14
C ASP A 102 -17.84 1.29 -9.05
N GLY A 103 -18.78 2.13 -9.46
CA GLY A 103 -19.75 2.79 -8.57
C GLY A 103 -20.85 1.87 -8.01
N CYS A 104 -20.79 0.57 -8.28
CA CYS A 104 -21.75 -0.48 -7.85
C CYS A 104 -23.22 -0.21 -8.22
N GLY A 105 -23.48 0.57 -9.27
CA GLY A 105 -24.82 0.95 -9.70
C GLY A 105 -25.57 1.90 -8.75
N LYS A 106 -24.93 2.35 -7.67
CA LYS A 106 -25.49 3.31 -6.69
C LYS A 106 -24.88 4.71 -6.81
N ALA A 107 -23.71 4.79 -7.37
CA ALA A 107 -22.98 6.01 -7.65
C ALA A 107 -22.32 5.91 -9.03
N ALA A 108 -21.83 7.01 -9.57
CA ALA A 108 -20.99 6.96 -10.75
C ALA A 108 -19.67 6.27 -10.46
N ASP A 109 -19.11 5.63 -11.48
CA ASP A 109 -17.73 5.15 -11.44
C ASP A 109 -16.78 6.29 -11.08
N VAL A 110 -15.65 5.95 -10.47
CA VAL A 110 -14.64 6.92 -10.06
C VAL A 110 -13.35 6.58 -10.80
N ASP A 111 -12.78 7.54 -11.50
CA ASP A 111 -11.47 7.38 -12.11
C ASP A 111 -10.39 7.33 -11.02
N GLY A 112 -9.57 6.30 -11.02
CA GLY A 112 -8.38 6.21 -10.21
C GLY A 112 -7.24 7.09 -10.76
N LEU A 113 -6.02 6.84 -10.33
CA LEU A 113 -4.84 7.51 -10.87
C LEU A 113 -4.42 6.94 -12.24
N GLY A 114 -4.85 5.72 -12.59
CA GLY A 114 -4.47 5.06 -13.83
C GLY A 114 -2.97 4.83 -13.96
N ILE A 115 -2.28 4.58 -12.84
CA ILE A 115 -0.86 4.20 -12.84
C ILE A 115 -0.72 2.76 -13.33
N PHE A 116 -1.65 1.90 -12.91
CA PHE A 116 -1.70 0.48 -13.32
C PHE A 116 -2.96 0.18 -14.10
N GLY A 117 -2.90 -0.79 -15.03
CA GLY A 117 -3.99 -1.14 -15.94
C GLY A 117 -5.12 -1.99 -15.33
N TYR A 118 -5.10 -2.27 -14.02
CA TYR A 118 -6.23 -2.93 -13.38
C TYR A 118 -7.35 -1.93 -13.05
N HIS A 119 -8.56 -2.46 -12.88
CA HIS A 119 -9.68 -1.71 -12.32
C HIS A 119 -10.35 -2.52 -11.21
N SER A 120 -11.12 -1.82 -10.36
CA SER A 120 -11.78 -2.40 -9.20
C SER A 120 -13.28 -2.57 -9.47
N GLU A 121 -13.73 -3.83 -9.58
CA GLU A 121 -15.15 -4.17 -9.72
C GLU A 121 -15.79 -4.38 -8.35
N TYR A 122 -17.00 -3.82 -8.16
CA TYR A 122 -17.77 -4.04 -6.96
C TYR A 122 -18.21 -5.51 -6.84
N VAL A 123 -18.03 -6.07 -5.65
CA VAL A 123 -18.48 -7.42 -5.29
C VAL A 123 -19.24 -7.40 -3.97
N GLN A 124 -19.96 -8.48 -3.67
CA GLN A 124 -20.50 -8.66 -2.32
C GLN A 124 -19.37 -8.59 -1.30
N ARG A 125 -19.63 -7.89 -0.19
CA ARG A 125 -18.65 -7.67 0.89
C ARG A 125 -17.94 -8.95 1.29
N ILE A 126 -16.62 -8.93 1.19
CA ILE A 126 -15.72 -9.96 1.67
C ILE A 126 -15.25 -9.55 3.06
N ARG A 127 -15.57 -10.38 4.06
CA ARG A 127 -15.12 -10.17 5.44
C ARG A 127 -14.70 -11.50 6.03
N LYS A 128 -13.39 -11.74 6.11
CA LYS A 128 -12.86 -13.01 6.62
C LYS A 128 -11.40 -12.90 7.06
N MET A 129 -10.98 -13.82 7.92
CA MET A 129 -9.57 -14.09 8.12
C MET A 129 -8.96 -14.63 6.82
N TYR A 130 -7.76 -14.16 6.51
CA TYR A 130 -7.00 -14.56 5.34
C TYR A 130 -5.76 -15.32 5.75
N ARG A 131 -5.51 -16.42 5.07
CA ARG A 131 -4.26 -17.18 5.15
C ARG A 131 -3.91 -17.66 3.74
N ARG A 132 -2.66 -17.41 3.33
CA ARG A 132 -2.07 -17.92 2.11
C ARG A 132 -0.74 -18.58 2.42
N ASP A 133 -0.62 -19.88 2.10
CA ASP A 133 0.58 -20.67 2.43
C ASP A 133 1.63 -20.62 1.32
N ASP A 134 1.20 -20.57 0.06
CA ASP A 134 2.03 -20.56 -1.15
C ASP A 134 2.36 -19.13 -1.60
N THR A 135 3.23 -18.46 -0.89
CA THR A 135 3.67 -17.10 -1.25
C THR A 135 5.15 -17.08 -1.66
N PHE A 136 5.54 -16.05 -2.40
CA PHE A 136 6.94 -15.83 -2.73
C PHE A 136 7.85 -15.61 -1.51
N LEU A 137 7.27 -15.41 -0.33
CA LEU A 137 7.99 -15.24 0.93
C LEU A 137 8.34 -16.58 1.59
N GLU A 138 7.96 -17.70 0.98
CA GLU A 138 8.15 -19.06 1.52
C GLU A 138 7.56 -19.28 2.93
N LYS A 139 6.69 -18.39 3.35
CA LYS A 139 6.00 -18.42 4.65
C LYS A 139 4.56 -17.97 4.47
N PRO A 140 3.63 -18.50 5.30
CA PRO A 140 2.24 -18.08 5.23
C PRO A 140 2.08 -16.59 5.45
N VAL A 141 1.23 -15.96 4.63
CA VAL A 141 0.76 -14.59 4.86
C VAL A 141 -0.59 -14.64 5.54
N LEU A 142 -0.70 -13.90 6.64
CA LEU A 142 -1.90 -13.84 7.48
C LEU A 142 -2.46 -12.42 7.49
N GLY A 143 -3.79 -12.30 7.47
CA GLY A 143 -4.43 -11.00 7.55
C GLY A 143 -5.93 -11.07 7.76
N PHE A 144 -6.58 -9.96 7.58
CA PHE A 144 -8.02 -9.81 7.61
C PHE A 144 -8.46 -9.06 6.36
N LEU A 145 -9.45 -9.58 5.67
CA LEU A 145 -10.09 -8.95 4.51
C LEU A 145 -11.40 -8.32 4.95
N ASN A 146 -11.65 -7.07 4.55
CA ASN A 146 -12.90 -6.37 4.77
C ASN A 146 -13.13 -5.32 3.68
N HIS A 147 -13.47 -5.78 2.48
CA HIS A 147 -13.63 -4.93 1.30
C HIS A 147 -14.81 -5.37 0.44
N ASN A 148 -15.21 -4.52 -0.51
CA ASN A 148 -16.32 -4.74 -1.44
C ASN A 148 -15.85 -4.75 -2.90
N TYR A 149 -14.55 -4.87 -3.17
CA TYR A 149 -13.98 -4.81 -4.51
C TYR A 149 -13.09 -6.03 -4.77
N LYS A 150 -12.92 -6.35 -6.05
CA LYS A 150 -11.90 -7.25 -6.57
C LYS A 150 -11.15 -6.54 -7.69
N LEU A 151 -9.88 -6.88 -7.88
CA LEU A 151 -9.11 -6.38 -9.00
C LEU A 151 -9.39 -7.21 -10.25
N VAL A 152 -9.56 -6.53 -11.37
CA VAL A 152 -9.75 -7.12 -12.71
C VAL A 152 -8.64 -6.60 -13.61
N ASN A 153 -8.16 -7.44 -14.52
CA ASN A 153 -6.99 -7.18 -15.38
C ASN A 153 -5.68 -6.97 -14.56
N ASN A 154 -5.57 -7.67 -13.43
CA ASN A 154 -4.36 -7.65 -12.62
C ASN A 154 -3.43 -8.82 -13.01
N ASP A 155 -2.40 -8.53 -13.78
CA ASP A 155 -1.43 -9.53 -14.26
C ASP A 155 -0.24 -9.74 -13.31
N SER A 156 -0.21 -9.03 -12.20
CA SER A 156 0.92 -9.01 -11.25
C SER A 156 0.47 -9.22 -9.79
N PRO A 157 -0.05 -10.40 -9.44
CA PRO A 157 -0.55 -10.66 -8.10
C PRO A 157 0.58 -10.68 -7.05
N LEU A 158 0.32 -10.14 -5.86
CA LEU A 158 1.24 -10.17 -4.73
C LEU A 158 1.10 -11.47 -3.92
N PHE A 159 -0.04 -11.65 -3.26
CA PHE A 159 -0.38 -12.85 -2.47
C PHE A 159 -1.54 -13.62 -3.09
N GLY A 160 -2.39 -12.96 -3.86
CA GLY A 160 -3.56 -13.50 -4.53
C GLY A 160 -4.02 -12.59 -5.65
N SER A 161 -5.11 -12.96 -6.34
CA SER A 161 -5.64 -12.23 -7.50
C SER A 161 -6.02 -10.78 -7.20
N ASP A 162 -6.39 -10.50 -5.96
CA ASP A 162 -6.86 -9.18 -5.52
C ASP A 162 -5.76 -8.32 -4.86
N ASP A 163 -4.52 -8.77 -4.94
CA ASP A 163 -3.35 -8.03 -4.46
C ASP A 163 -2.43 -7.75 -5.65
N VAL A 164 -1.60 -6.71 -5.59
CA VAL A 164 -0.73 -6.32 -6.70
C VAL A 164 0.71 -6.12 -6.26
N ARG A 165 1.66 -6.56 -7.11
CA ARG A 165 3.08 -6.32 -6.96
C ARG A 165 3.70 -5.91 -8.28
N ILE A 166 4.15 -4.66 -8.38
CA ILE A 166 4.87 -4.16 -9.56
C ILE A 166 6.10 -3.41 -9.05
N ASN A 167 7.30 -3.83 -9.46
CA ASN A 167 8.55 -3.33 -8.90
C ASN A 167 8.54 -3.44 -7.36
N ASN A 168 8.71 -2.32 -6.66
CA ASN A 168 8.62 -2.20 -5.21
C ASN A 168 7.28 -1.62 -4.73
N PHE A 169 6.25 -1.66 -5.57
CA PHE A 169 4.87 -1.37 -5.17
C PHE A 169 4.20 -2.66 -4.67
N PHE A 170 3.69 -2.62 -3.46
CA PHE A 170 2.99 -3.72 -2.78
C PHE A 170 1.61 -3.24 -2.35
N GLY A 171 0.59 -3.60 -3.12
CA GLY A 171 -0.81 -3.29 -2.85
C GLY A 171 -1.57 -4.54 -2.37
N THR A 172 -2.31 -4.44 -1.28
CA THR A 172 -3.09 -5.55 -0.72
C THR A 172 -4.37 -5.07 -0.05
N TYR A 173 -5.47 -5.82 -0.21
CA TYR A 173 -6.69 -5.58 0.58
C TYR A 173 -6.61 -6.06 2.03
N LEU A 174 -5.47 -6.57 2.47
CA LEU A 174 -5.30 -6.92 3.88
C LEU A 174 -5.40 -5.67 4.75
N GLU A 175 -6.19 -5.77 5.81
CA GLU A 175 -6.52 -4.68 6.71
C GLU A 175 -5.74 -4.75 8.02
N GLY A 176 -5.58 -3.56 8.63
CA GLY A 176 -4.87 -3.38 9.89
C GLY A 176 -3.36 -3.46 9.74
N PRO A 177 -2.63 -3.70 10.82
CA PRO A 177 -1.17 -3.73 10.81
C PRO A 177 -0.63 -5.05 10.22
N VAL A 178 -0.61 -5.13 8.89
CA VAL A 178 -0.20 -6.32 8.11
C VAL A 178 1.22 -6.75 8.46
N LEU A 179 2.14 -5.80 8.66
CA LEU A 179 3.55 -6.09 8.94
C LEU A 179 3.76 -6.74 10.32
N ILE A 180 2.93 -6.41 11.31
CA ILE A 180 2.98 -7.06 12.65
C ILE A 180 2.65 -8.54 12.54
N ARG A 181 1.66 -8.89 11.72
CA ARG A 181 1.23 -10.28 11.50
C ARG A 181 2.21 -11.07 10.63
N ASN A 182 2.97 -10.37 9.80
CA ASN A 182 3.86 -10.94 8.79
C ASN A 182 5.29 -10.37 8.90
N PRO A 183 6.04 -10.69 9.97
CA PRO A 183 7.38 -10.14 10.17
C PRO A 183 8.38 -10.55 9.08
N HIS A 184 8.12 -11.64 8.35
CA HIS A 184 8.88 -12.04 7.18
C HIS A 184 8.63 -11.09 5.99
N PHE A 185 7.42 -10.58 5.82
CA PHE A 185 7.11 -9.55 4.81
C PHE A 185 7.77 -8.21 5.16
N LEU A 186 7.75 -7.82 6.44
CA LEU A 186 8.48 -6.65 6.92
C LEU A 186 9.99 -6.76 6.57
N ARG A 187 10.62 -7.90 6.89
CA ARG A 187 12.04 -8.11 6.56
C ARG A 187 12.29 -8.03 5.05
N TYR A 188 11.40 -8.62 4.26
CA TYR A 188 11.50 -8.57 2.81
C TYR A 188 11.46 -7.12 2.30
N ILE A 189 10.48 -6.31 2.72
CA ILE A 189 10.37 -4.89 2.33
C ILE A 189 11.67 -4.13 2.69
N LEU A 190 12.18 -4.33 3.90
CA LEU A 190 13.40 -3.67 4.35
C LEU A 190 14.68 -4.18 3.68
N SER A 191 14.66 -5.33 3.02
CA SER A 191 15.80 -5.87 2.26
C SER A 191 15.90 -5.36 0.82
N LEU A 192 14.90 -4.61 0.34
CA LEU A 192 14.89 -4.12 -1.04
C LEU A 192 15.97 -3.06 -1.27
N PRO A 193 16.61 -3.03 -2.46
CA PRO A 193 17.77 -2.17 -2.73
C PRO A 193 17.54 -0.67 -2.49
N ASN A 194 16.35 -0.19 -2.79
CA ASN A 194 15.98 1.22 -2.65
C ASN A 194 15.29 1.53 -1.32
N SER A 195 15.23 0.58 -0.39
CA SER A 195 14.82 0.82 0.98
C SER A 195 15.90 1.52 1.83
N GLY A 196 16.98 2.04 1.23
CA GLY A 196 18.09 2.66 1.94
C GLY A 196 18.99 1.68 2.74
N LEU A 197 18.69 0.39 2.69
CA LEU A 197 19.34 -0.67 3.46
C LEU A 197 20.08 -1.69 2.57
N SER A 198 20.99 -1.23 1.70
CA SER A 198 21.81 -2.11 0.85
C SER A 198 22.74 -3.08 1.64
N LEU A 199 22.54 -3.22 2.95
CA LEU A 199 23.41 -3.96 3.87
C LEU A 199 22.93 -5.38 4.22
N PHE A 200 21.78 -5.86 3.69
CA PHE A 200 21.20 -7.15 4.12
C PHE A 200 21.19 -8.24 3.04
N THR A 201 22.25 -8.37 2.26
CA THR A 201 22.43 -9.55 1.39
C THR A 201 23.02 -10.77 2.11
N SER A 202 23.08 -10.76 3.44
CA SER A 202 23.67 -11.86 4.21
C SER A 202 23.00 -12.08 5.59
N LEU A 203 21.71 -12.49 5.59
CA LEU A 203 21.09 -13.16 6.75
C LEU A 203 20.14 -14.25 6.29
#